data_08216b13d4c04c05c4c554db138d980e
#
_entry.id   08216b13d4c04c05c4c554db138d980e
#
_cell.length_a   1.000
_cell.length_b   1.000
_cell.length_c   1.000
_cell.angle_alpha   90.00
_cell.angle_beta   90.00
_cell.angle_gamma   90.00
#
_symmetry.space_group_name_H-M   'P 1'
#
loop_
_entity.id
_entity.type
_entity.pdbx_description
1 polymer ?
#
loop_
_entity_poly.entity_id
_entity_poly.type
_entity_poly.pdbx_seq_one_letter_code
_entity_poly.pdbx_strand_id
1 'polypeptide(L)'
;MAGSIFKQEVMKVTGRSWEEWIVALGQEVGPLWSHKQIRNHIVEQHQVSGEWGEWIAVMYEQIMGRVPVGVSKDAGVQIGVRKTMAVTKERVWDFLMSSEGLSLWIGDVPSLELQVGHEYESKEGVSGKITVVVPYHKLRLTWKRKEWDNPSRLQIYVLSTNTGKTTIAIHQEMLDDVYMREIMRRYWDEMLTTLQSQVIAPK
;
A
#
# COMPACT_ATOMS: atom_id res chain seq x y z
N MET A 1 11.30 7.45 -8.06
CA MET A 1 11.86 6.40 -7.19
C MET A 1 11.37 6.60 -5.77
N ALA A 2 10.64 5.64 -5.22
CA ALA A 2 9.97 5.77 -3.92
C ALA A 2 10.93 6.02 -2.75
N GLY A 3 12.10 5.36 -2.75
CA GLY A 3 13.13 5.60 -1.75
C GLY A 3 13.64 7.04 -1.71
N SER A 4 13.71 7.71 -2.84
CA SER A 4 14.06 9.13 -2.92
C SER A 4 13.00 10.03 -2.29
N ILE A 5 11.72 9.72 -2.50
CA ILE A 5 10.60 10.49 -1.91
C ILE A 5 10.62 10.35 -0.39
N PHE A 6 10.71 9.13 0.13
CA PHE A 6 10.79 8.89 1.57
C PHE A 6 11.98 9.64 2.21
N LYS A 7 13.17 9.54 1.60
CA LYS A 7 14.38 10.23 2.10
C LYS A 7 14.23 11.75 2.12
N GLN A 8 13.60 12.33 1.11
CA GLN A 8 13.32 13.76 1.06
C GLN A 8 12.33 14.19 2.13
N GLU A 9 11.24 13.43 2.31
CA GLU A 9 10.22 13.75 3.31
C GLU A 9 10.74 13.58 4.74
N VAL A 10 11.50 12.52 5.05
CA VAL A 10 12.08 12.35 6.38
C VAL A 10 13.05 13.49 6.71
N MET A 11 13.89 13.90 5.76
CA MET A 11 14.80 15.05 5.94
C MET A 11 14.01 16.34 6.17
N LYS A 12 12.99 16.60 5.38
CA LYS A 12 12.16 17.79 5.48
C LYS A 12 11.45 17.91 6.83
N VAL A 13 10.92 16.80 7.34
CA VAL A 13 10.12 16.80 8.57
C VAL A 13 10.97 16.71 9.83
N THR A 14 12.07 15.95 9.79
CA THR A 14 12.89 15.69 10.97
C THR A 14 14.18 16.51 11.03
N GLY A 15 14.56 17.17 9.94
CA GLY A 15 15.84 17.87 9.81
C GLY A 15 17.07 16.94 9.75
N ARG A 16 16.84 15.62 9.65
CA ARG A 16 17.89 14.59 9.63
C ARG A 16 17.72 13.71 8.39
N SER A 17 18.81 13.45 7.67
CA SER A 17 18.79 12.54 6.52
C SER A 17 18.51 11.09 6.94
N TRP A 18 18.06 10.29 6.01
CA TRP A 18 17.82 8.88 6.27
C TRP A 18 19.09 8.12 6.66
N GLU A 19 20.20 8.45 6.04
CA GLU A 19 21.51 7.87 6.33
C GLU A 19 21.96 8.19 7.78
N GLU A 20 21.74 9.41 8.23
CA GLU A 20 21.99 9.80 9.62
C GLU A 20 21.06 9.08 10.59
N TRP A 21 19.80 8.85 10.21
CA TRP A 21 18.87 8.03 11.01
C TRP A 21 19.35 6.60 11.17
N ILE A 22 19.80 5.95 10.09
CA ILE A 22 20.33 4.58 10.15
C ILE A 22 21.55 4.49 11.08
N VAL A 23 22.46 5.46 11.00
CA VAL A 23 23.66 5.49 11.85
C VAL A 23 23.28 5.68 13.32
N ALA A 24 22.42 6.65 13.63
CA ALA A 24 22.00 6.93 14.99
C ALA A 24 21.27 5.72 15.60
N LEU A 25 20.26 5.20 14.93
CA LEU A 25 19.49 4.06 15.42
C LEU A 25 20.34 2.77 15.50
N GLY A 26 21.32 2.62 14.61
CA GLY A 26 22.27 1.50 14.68
C GLY A 26 23.14 1.50 15.94
N GLN A 27 23.38 2.67 16.52
CA GLN A 27 24.12 2.83 17.78
C GLN A 27 23.22 2.78 19.02
N GLU A 28 22.00 3.24 18.90
CA GLU A 28 21.07 3.43 20.01
C GLU A 28 20.17 2.22 20.27
N VAL A 29 19.77 1.52 19.21
CA VAL A 29 18.77 0.44 19.28
C VAL A 29 19.42 -0.90 19.62
N GLY A 30 19.04 -1.44 20.78
CA GLY A 30 19.48 -2.77 21.19
C GLY A 30 18.96 -3.91 20.31
N PRO A 31 19.69 -5.03 20.20
CA PRO A 31 19.34 -6.14 19.30
C PRO A 31 18.00 -6.81 19.64
N LEU A 32 17.59 -6.76 20.90
CA LEU A 32 16.37 -7.38 21.42
C LEU A 32 15.19 -6.42 21.57
N TRP A 33 15.35 -5.17 21.15
CA TRP A 33 14.25 -4.21 21.25
C TRP A 33 13.09 -4.59 20.34
N SER A 34 11.88 -4.53 20.89
CA SER A 34 10.64 -4.66 20.13
C SER A 34 10.38 -3.42 19.29
N HIS A 35 9.57 -3.55 18.26
CA HIS A 35 9.10 -2.43 17.44
C HIS A 35 8.60 -1.26 18.29
N LYS A 36 7.76 -1.54 19.30
CA LYS A 36 7.23 -0.52 20.20
C LYS A 36 8.34 0.25 20.95
N GLN A 37 9.37 -0.45 21.39
CA GLN A 37 10.51 0.19 22.07
C GLN A 37 11.30 1.10 21.12
N ILE A 38 11.55 0.62 19.90
CA ILE A 38 12.24 1.40 18.85
C ILE A 38 11.43 2.66 18.53
N ARG A 39 10.13 2.51 18.23
CA ARG A 39 9.22 3.62 17.94
C ARG A 39 9.19 4.65 19.08
N ASN A 40 8.98 4.20 20.31
CA ASN A 40 8.92 5.10 21.46
C ASN A 40 10.25 5.85 21.67
N HIS A 41 11.37 5.16 21.52
CA HIS A 41 12.70 5.79 21.58
C HIS A 41 12.84 6.90 20.53
N ILE A 42 12.46 6.65 19.29
CA ILE A 42 12.49 7.65 18.21
C ILE A 42 11.64 8.86 18.57
N VAL A 43 10.42 8.66 19.06
CA VAL A 43 9.50 9.73 19.42
C VAL A 43 10.04 10.55 20.59
N GLU A 44 10.52 9.89 21.65
CA GLU A 44 10.90 10.51 22.90
C GLU A 44 12.29 11.17 22.83
N GLN A 45 13.28 10.49 22.24
CA GLN A 45 14.66 10.98 22.22
C GLN A 45 14.93 11.96 21.06
N HIS A 46 14.26 11.76 19.93
CA HIS A 46 14.46 12.61 18.75
C HIS A 46 13.31 13.60 18.51
N GLN A 47 12.29 13.62 19.40
CA GLN A 47 11.19 14.59 19.41
C GLN A 47 10.42 14.68 18.06
N VAL A 48 10.29 13.57 17.37
CA VAL A 48 9.48 13.47 16.15
C VAL A 48 8.03 13.10 16.49
N SER A 49 7.11 13.40 15.60
CA SER A 49 5.70 12.98 15.78
C SER A 49 5.55 11.46 15.84
N GLY A 50 4.49 10.99 16.51
CA GLY A 50 4.21 9.55 16.61
C GLY A 50 4.05 8.87 15.26
N GLU A 51 3.56 9.58 14.27
CA GLU A 51 3.44 9.09 12.89
C GLU A 51 4.82 8.89 12.24
N TRP A 52 5.70 9.88 12.31
CA TRP A 52 7.05 9.76 11.79
C TRP A 52 7.92 8.78 12.58
N GLY A 53 7.72 8.70 13.90
CA GLY A 53 8.35 7.66 14.71
C GLY A 53 8.00 6.26 14.24
N GLU A 54 6.74 6.02 13.87
CA GLU A 54 6.28 4.77 13.28
C GLU A 54 6.93 4.51 11.91
N TRP A 55 6.94 5.51 11.01
CA TRP A 55 7.56 5.39 9.69
C TRP A 55 9.05 5.04 9.79
N ILE A 56 9.79 5.78 10.61
CA ILE A 56 11.24 5.59 10.78
C ILE A 56 11.50 4.21 11.38
N ALA A 57 10.75 3.80 12.41
CA ALA A 57 10.90 2.48 13.03
C ALA A 57 10.68 1.35 12.03
N VAL A 58 9.56 1.37 11.30
CA VAL A 58 9.24 0.35 10.29
C VAL A 58 10.34 0.27 9.22
N MET A 59 10.77 1.40 8.69
CA MET A 59 11.79 1.43 7.65
C MET A 59 13.16 0.97 8.17
N TYR A 60 13.54 1.39 9.38
CA TYR A 60 14.76 0.93 10.03
C TYR A 60 14.77 -0.60 10.20
N GLU A 61 13.70 -1.17 10.74
CA GLU A 61 13.60 -2.62 10.96
C GLU A 61 13.66 -3.41 9.65
N GLN A 62 13.03 -2.91 8.59
CA GLN A 62 13.08 -3.57 7.27
C GLN A 62 14.48 -3.51 6.65
N ILE A 63 15.13 -2.35 6.68
CA ILE A 63 16.49 -2.17 6.13
C ILE A 63 17.52 -3.00 6.92
N MET A 64 17.37 -3.07 8.23
CA MET A 64 18.26 -3.86 9.10
C MET A 64 17.91 -5.35 9.11
N GLY A 65 16.91 -5.80 8.35
CA GLY A 65 16.49 -7.19 8.29
C GLY A 65 15.90 -7.73 9.59
N ARG A 66 15.44 -6.85 10.50
CA ARG A 66 14.83 -7.24 11.79
C ARG A 66 13.43 -7.82 11.62
N VAL A 67 12.73 -7.41 10.57
CA VAL A 67 11.42 -7.96 10.15
C VAL A 67 11.54 -8.56 8.77
N PRO A 68 10.94 -9.73 8.53
CA PRO A 68 10.91 -10.29 7.19
C PRO A 68 10.18 -9.35 6.22
N VAL A 69 10.84 -8.92 5.17
CA VAL A 69 10.18 -8.27 4.04
C VAL A 69 9.53 -9.36 3.20
N GLY A 70 8.26 -9.17 2.81
CA GLY A 70 7.58 -10.09 1.90
C GLY A 70 8.27 -10.09 0.53
N VAL A 71 9.26 -10.97 0.38
CA VAL A 71 9.98 -11.17 -0.88
C VAL A 71 9.83 -12.61 -1.28
N SER A 72 9.38 -12.86 -2.50
CA SER A 72 9.38 -14.19 -3.08
C SER A 72 10.15 -14.22 -4.39
N LYS A 73 10.65 -15.39 -4.78
CA LYS A 73 11.47 -15.56 -5.97
C LYS A 73 10.76 -15.04 -7.24
N ASP A 74 9.44 -15.20 -7.33
CA ASP A 74 8.66 -14.88 -8.52
C ASP A 74 7.88 -13.57 -8.42
N ALA A 75 7.72 -13.01 -7.20
CA ALA A 75 6.92 -11.82 -6.96
C ALA A 75 7.75 -10.61 -6.47
N GLY A 76 9.05 -10.79 -6.21
CA GLY A 76 9.91 -9.73 -5.71
C GLY A 76 9.41 -9.16 -4.38
N VAL A 77 9.61 -7.86 -4.17
CA VAL A 77 9.06 -7.16 -3.01
C VAL A 77 7.55 -7.00 -3.17
N GLN A 78 6.81 -7.39 -2.15
CA GLN A 78 5.35 -7.46 -2.22
C GLN A 78 4.68 -7.00 -0.94
N ILE A 79 3.40 -6.63 -1.05
CA ILE A 79 2.51 -6.33 0.07
C ILE A 79 1.19 -7.08 -0.06
N GLY A 80 0.55 -7.29 1.09
CA GLY A 80 -0.86 -7.69 1.18
C GLY A 80 -1.57 -6.84 2.22
N VAL A 81 -2.69 -6.24 1.84
CA VAL A 81 -3.60 -5.56 2.76
C VAL A 81 -5.01 -6.09 2.57
N ARG A 82 -5.80 -6.09 3.63
CA ARG A 82 -7.19 -6.59 3.57
C ARG A 82 -8.08 -5.86 4.54
N LYS A 83 -9.37 -5.75 4.18
CA LYS A 83 -10.40 -5.19 5.05
C LYS A 83 -11.70 -5.94 4.90
N THR A 84 -12.35 -6.23 6.04
CA THR A 84 -13.65 -6.92 6.07
C THR A 84 -14.75 -5.93 6.44
N MET A 85 -15.86 -5.98 5.72
CA MET A 85 -16.99 -5.07 5.89
C MET A 85 -18.32 -5.82 5.86
N ALA A 86 -19.34 -5.28 6.55
CA ALA A 86 -20.66 -5.91 6.70
C ALA A 86 -21.59 -5.54 5.53
N VAL A 87 -21.16 -5.85 4.31
CA VAL A 87 -21.92 -5.64 3.07
C VAL A 87 -21.71 -6.82 2.13
N THR A 88 -22.55 -6.97 1.10
CA THR A 88 -22.44 -8.07 0.13
C THR A 88 -21.24 -7.83 -0.83
N LYS A 89 -20.73 -8.91 -1.40
CA LYS A 89 -19.61 -8.83 -2.36
C LYS A 89 -20.00 -8.09 -3.64
N GLU A 90 -21.26 -8.20 -4.05
CA GLU A 90 -21.79 -7.50 -5.22
C GLU A 90 -21.71 -5.99 -5.00
N ARG A 91 -22.19 -5.51 -3.85
CA ARG A 91 -22.13 -4.08 -3.51
C ARG A 91 -20.70 -3.56 -3.45
N VAL A 92 -19.78 -4.34 -2.89
CA VAL A 92 -18.35 -3.98 -2.83
C VAL A 92 -17.75 -3.92 -4.23
N TRP A 93 -18.01 -4.91 -5.07
CA TRP A 93 -17.50 -4.97 -6.43
C TRP A 93 -18.06 -3.84 -7.29
N ASP A 94 -19.37 -3.64 -7.28
CA ASP A 94 -20.03 -2.59 -8.07
C ASP A 94 -19.53 -1.20 -7.67
N PHE A 95 -19.33 -0.97 -6.37
CA PHE A 95 -18.72 0.28 -5.91
C PHE A 95 -17.26 0.41 -6.37
N LEU A 96 -16.46 -0.63 -6.20
CA LEU A 96 -15.03 -0.63 -6.59
C LEU A 96 -14.84 -0.31 -8.09
N MET A 97 -15.81 -0.71 -8.93
CA MET A 97 -15.80 -0.50 -10.39
C MET A 97 -16.60 0.75 -10.81
N SER A 98 -17.27 1.44 -9.88
CA SER A 98 -17.92 2.72 -10.16
C SER A 98 -16.90 3.84 -10.36
N SER A 99 -17.33 4.99 -10.91
CA SER A 99 -16.45 6.16 -11.05
C SER A 99 -15.89 6.63 -9.71
N GLU A 100 -16.71 6.64 -8.65
CA GLU A 100 -16.26 6.99 -7.32
C GLU A 100 -15.23 5.98 -6.80
N GLY A 101 -15.48 4.68 -6.96
CA GLY A 101 -14.55 3.63 -6.55
C GLY A 101 -13.24 3.68 -7.33
N LEU A 102 -13.30 3.81 -8.65
CA LEU A 102 -12.11 3.91 -9.52
C LEU A 102 -11.25 5.11 -9.14
N SER A 103 -11.85 6.24 -8.78
CA SER A 103 -11.11 7.44 -8.35
C SER A 103 -10.25 7.21 -7.10
N LEU A 104 -10.58 6.23 -6.26
CA LEU A 104 -9.82 5.90 -5.05
C LEU A 104 -8.50 5.17 -5.35
N TRP A 105 -8.42 4.41 -6.46
CA TRP A 105 -7.28 3.51 -6.68
C TRP A 105 -6.63 3.58 -8.06
N ILE A 106 -7.31 4.15 -9.04
CA ILE A 106 -6.75 4.45 -10.38
C ILE A 106 -6.67 5.96 -10.58
N GLY A 107 -7.68 6.69 -10.14
CA GLY A 107 -7.87 8.11 -10.44
C GLY A 107 -9.04 8.33 -11.42
N ASP A 108 -9.07 9.51 -12.02
CA ASP A 108 -10.12 9.89 -12.98
C ASP A 108 -9.89 9.20 -14.32
N VAL A 109 -10.68 8.16 -14.56
CA VAL A 109 -10.76 7.43 -15.83
C VAL A 109 -12.19 7.50 -16.37
N PRO A 110 -12.40 7.60 -17.70
CA PRO A 110 -13.73 7.63 -18.30
C PRO A 110 -14.53 6.35 -17.98
N SER A 111 -13.88 5.22 -18.08
CA SER A 111 -14.40 3.90 -17.74
C SER A 111 -13.24 2.89 -17.64
N LEU A 112 -13.47 1.79 -16.91
CA LEU A 112 -12.58 0.65 -16.90
C LEU A 112 -13.34 -0.53 -17.49
N GLU A 113 -13.05 -0.88 -18.75
CA GLU A 113 -13.64 -2.06 -19.37
C GLU A 113 -13.05 -3.33 -18.75
N LEU A 114 -13.89 -4.14 -18.10
CA LEU A 114 -13.48 -5.38 -17.44
C LEU A 114 -13.21 -6.51 -18.44
N GLN A 115 -12.31 -6.26 -19.38
CA GLN A 115 -11.86 -7.19 -20.39
C GLN A 115 -10.37 -7.43 -20.32
N VAL A 116 -9.93 -8.69 -20.42
CA VAL A 116 -8.51 -9.03 -20.48
C VAL A 116 -7.88 -8.38 -21.72
N GLY A 117 -6.77 -7.69 -21.51
CA GLY A 117 -6.08 -6.93 -22.54
C GLY A 117 -6.45 -5.45 -22.58
N HIS A 118 -7.52 -5.00 -21.91
CA HIS A 118 -7.88 -3.59 -21.84
C HIS A 118 -6.75 -2.80 -21.13
N GLU A 119 -6.31 -1.73 -21.77
CA GLU A 119 -5.32 -0.78 -21.22
C GLU A 119 -6.06 0.44 -20.70
N TYR A 120 -5.55 0.99 -19.60
CA TYR A 120 -6.13 2.17 -18.97
C TYR A 120 -5.04 3.18 -18.57
N GLU A 121 -5.41 4.45 -18.57
CA GLU A 121 -4.60 5.54 -18.06
C GLU A 121 -5.52 6.59 -17.46
N SER A 122 -5.23 7.03 -16.23
CA SER A 122 -5.97 8.09 -15.56
C SER A 122 -5.33 9.46 -15.78
N LYS A 123 -6.09 10.51 -15.52
CA LYS A 123 -5.59 11.90 -15.58
C LYS A 123 -4.42 12.13 -14.62
N GLU A 124 -4.40 11.42 -13.49
CA GLU A 124 -3.33 11.47 -12.50
C GLU A 124 -2.08 10.67 -12.91
N GLY A 125 -2.15 9.94 -14.03
CA GLY A 125 -1.04 9.19 -14.59
C GLY A 125 -0.84 7.81 -13.99
N VAL A 126 -1.89 7.23 -13.40
CA VAL A 126 -1.91 5.79 -13.10
C VAL A 126 -2.30 5.04 -14.36
N SER A 127 -1.50 4.05 -14.76
CA SER A 127 -1.71 3.30 -16.00
C SER A 127 -1.45 1.81 -15.81
N GLY A 128 -2.01 1.01 -16.72
CA GLY A 128 -1.79 -0.42 -16.72
C GLY A 128 -2.64 -1.18 -17.72
N LYS A 129 -2.69 -2.50 -17.53
CA LYS A 129 -3.40 -3.43 -18.41
C LYS A 129 -4.06 -4.53 -17.59
N ILE A 130 -5.32 -4.83 -17.88
CA ILE A 130 -6.05 -5.93 -17.24
C ILE A 130 -5.53 -7.27 -17.77
N THR A 131 -5.21 -8.18 -16.85
CA THR A 131 -4.65 -9.51 -17.17
C THR A 131 -5.55 -10.66 -16.74
N VAL A 132 -6.41 -10.49 -15.74
CA VAL A 132 -7.42 -11.46 -15.31
C VAL A 132 -8.65 -10.74 -14.82
N VAL A 133 -9.82 -11.21 -15.23
CA VAL A 133 -11.12 -10.78 -14.71
C VAL A 133 -11.93 -12.02 -14.34
N VAL A 134 -12.34 -12.09 -13.08
CA VAL A 134 -13.37 -13.01 -12.60
C VAL A 134 -14.40 -12.13 -11.89
N PRO A 135 -15.52 -11.80 -12.52
CA PRO A 135 -16.51 -10.87 -12.00
C PRO A 135 -16.92 -11.21 -10.56
N TYR A 136 -17.06 -10.18 -9.73
CA TYR A 136 -17.40 -10.28 -8.30
C TYR A 136 -16.43 -11.11 -7.44
N HIS A 137 -15.25 -11.44 -7.96
CA HIS A 137 -14.30 -12.28 -7.24
C HIS A 137 -12.85 -11.80 -7.35
N LYS A 138 -12.35 -11.56 -8.56
CA LYS A 138 -10.93 -11.25 -8.77
C LYS A 138 -10.69 -10.33 -9.95
N LEU A 139 -9.86 -9.34 -9.74
CA LEU A 139 -9.24 -8.54 -10.79
C LEU A 139 -7.72 -8.64 -10.65
N ARG A 140 -7.00 -8.88 -11.75
CA ARG A 140 -5.55 -8.77 -11.81
C ARG A 140 -5.17 -7.89 -12.99
N LEU A 141 -4.24 -6.98 -12.75
CA LEU A 141 -3.77 -6.02 -13.73
C LEU A 141 -2.32 -5.62 -13.45
N THR A 142 -1.66 -5.06 -14.44
CA THR A 142 -0.47 -4.25 -14.20
C THR A 142 -0.90 -2.88 -13.70
N TRP A 143 -0.15 -2.30 -12.78
CA TRP A 143 -0.45 -1.01 -12.17
C TRP A 143 0.84 -0.22 -11.97
N LYS A 144 0.87 1.03 -12.44
CA LYS A 144 2.05 1.88 -12.42
C LYS A 144 1.63 3.32 -12.26
N ARG A 145 2.33 4.07 -11.45
CA ARG A 145 2.27 5.52 -11.44
C ARG A 145 3.19 6.10 -12.51
N LYS A 146 2.90 7.31 -12.95
CA LYS A 146 3.66 8.01 -14.00
C LYS A 146 5.16 8.07 -13.72
N GLU A 147 5.53 8.27 -12.45
CA GLU A 147 6.93 8.39 -12.00
C GLU A 147 7.66 7.05 -11.80
N TRP A 148 6.99 5.92 -12.01
CA TRP A 148 7.61 4.60 -11.86
C TRP A 148 8.24 4.13 -13.16
N ASP A 149 9.41 3.50 -13.07
CA ASP A 149 10.06 2.91 -14.24
C ASP A 149 9.35 1.63 -14.69
N ASN A 150 8.99 0.76 -13.74
CA ASN A 150 8.40 -0.53 -14.00
C ASN A 150 6.96 -0.65 -13.46
N PRO A 151 6.06 -1.36 -14.16
CA PRO A 151 4.75 -1.67 -13.62
C PRO A 151 4.84 -2.76 -12.54
N SER A 152 4.06 -2.61 -11.50
CA SER A 152 3.77 -3.65 -10.52
C SER A 152 2.64 -4.56 -11.00
N ARG A 153 2.48 -5.71 -10.34
CA ARG A 153 1.33 -6.60 -10.52
C ARG A 153 0.36 -6.40 -9.36
N LEU A 154 -0.83 -5.90 -9.65
CA LEU A 154 -1.90 -5.68 -8.68
C LEU A 154 -2.95 -6.77 -8.81
N GLN A 155 -3.32 -7.35 -7.67
CA GLN A 155 -4.40 -8.33 -7.57
C GLN A 155 -5.40 -7.87 -6.50
N ILE A 156 -6.66 -7.78 -6.87
CA ILE A 156 -7.78 -7.42 -5.98
C ILE A 156 -8.71 -8.64 -5.91
N TYR A 157 -8.97 -9.09 -4.70
CA TYR A 157 -9.92 -10.17 -4.42
C TYR A 157 -11.10 -9.62 -3.61
N VAL A 158 -12.30 -10.04 -3.97
CA VAL A 158 -13.54 -9.77 -3.24
C VAL A 158 -14.11 -11.12 -2.79
N LEU A 159 -14.05 -11.38 -1.50
CA LEU A 159 -14.28 -12.69 -0.90
C LEU A 159 -15.44 -12.62 0.10
N SER A 160 -16.43 -13.51 -0.03
CA SER A 160 -17.46 -13.67 1.00
C SER A 160 -16.91 -14.43 2.20
N THR A 161 -17.30 -14.02 3.39
CA THR A 161 -17.03 -14.76 4.63
C THR A 161 -18.20 -15.66 4.97
N ASN A 162 -17.97 -16.66 5.82
CA ASN A 162 -19.04 -17.55 6.32
C ASN A 162 -20.11 -16.80 7.17
N THR A 163 -19.84 -15.57 7.58
CA THR A 163 -20.76 -14.72 8.36
C THR A 163 -21.51 -13.71 7.49
N GLY A 164 -21.49 -13.85 6.15
CA GLY A 164 -22.19 -12.94 5.23
C GLY A 164 -21.52 -11.58 5.06
N LYS A 165 -20.31 -11.41 5.58
CA LYS A 165 -19.48 -10.21 5.36
C LYS A 165 -18.62 -10.39 4.12
N THR A 166 -18.06 -9.30 3.62
CA THR A 166 -17.14 -9.30 2.48
C THR A 166 -15.76 -8.83 2.91
N THR A 167 -14.73 -9.55 2.48
CA THR A 167 -13.33 -9.13 2.61
C THR A 167 -12.79 -8.72 1.25
N ILE A 168 -12.27 -7.49 1.14
CA ILE A 168 -11.37 -7.11 0.05
C ILE A 168 -9.95 -7.43 0.50
N ALA A 169 -9.20 -8.13 -0.37
CA ALA A 169 -7.78 -8.35 -0.20
C ALA A 169 -7.04 -7.82 -1.43
N ILE A 170 -6.05 -6.99 -1.20
CA ILE A 170 -5.18 -6.41 -2.22
C ILE A 170 -3.79 -7.00 -2.05
N HIS A 171 -3.26 -7.56 -3.12
CA HIS A 171 -1.86 -7.97 -3.23
C HIS A 171 -1.19 -7.17 -4.33
N GLN A 172 -0.09 -6.51 -4.01
CA GLN A 172 0.74 -5.83 -4.99
C GLN A 172 2.15 -6.40 -4.93
N GLU A 173 2.66 -6.78 -6.07
CA GLU A 173 3.90 -7.53 -6.27
C GLU A 173 4.78 -6.82 -7.28
N MET A 174 6.06 -7.19 -7.34
CA MET A 174 7.06 -6.58 -8.23
C MET A 174 7.27 -5.10 -7.91
N LEU A 175 7.28 -4.76 -6.62
CA LEU A 175 7.67 -3.43 -6.16
C LEU A 175 9.20 -3.32 -6.19
N ASP A 176 9.73 -2.16 -6.54
CA ASP A 176 11.16 -1.99 -6.76
C ASP A 176 11.99 -2.14 -5.48
N ASP A 177 11.46 -1.66 -4.35
CA ASP A 177 12.18 -1.66 -3.08
C ASP A 177 11.24 -1.65 -1.85
N VAL A 178 11.84 -1.74 -0.67
CA VAL A 178 11.12 -1.72 0.60
C VAL A 178 10.47 -0.36 0.90
N TYR A 179 10.99 0.73 0.35
CA TYR A 179 10.39 2.06 0.50
C TYR A 179 9.08 2.16 -0.27
N MET A 180 9.09 1.70 -1.54
CA MET A 180 7.89 1.60 -2.36
C MET A 180 6.87 0.67 -1.71
N ARG A 181 7.32 -0.43 -1.14
CA ARG A 181 6.47 -1.37 -0.38
C ARG A 181 5.70 -0.66 0.73
N GLU A 182 6.38 0.10 1.59
CA GLU A 182 5.73 0.76 2.72
C GLU A 182 4.80 1.90 2.27
N ILE A 183 5.21 2.69 1.27
CA ILE A 183 4.36 3.72 0.66
C ILE A 183 3.07 3.10 0.12
N MET A 184 3.18 2.00 -0.62
CA MET A 184 2.01 1.34 -1.19
C MET A 184 1.16 0.62 -0.16
N ARG A 185 1.75 0.08 0.92
CA ARG A 185 1.00 -0.48 2.03
C ARG A 185 0.07 0.55 2.66
N ARG A 186 0.58 1.75 2.94
CA ARG A 186 -0.22 2.85 3.50
C ARG A 186 -1.28 3.32 2.52
N TYR A 187 -0.92 3.53 1.27
CA TYR A 187 -1.85 3.93 0.22
C TYR A 187 -3.06 2.98 0.13
N TRP A 188 -2.81 1.67 0.11
CA TRP A 188 -3.88 0.69 0.03
C TRP A 188 -4.70 0.58 1.32
N ASP A 189 -4.09 0.75 2.48
CA ASP A 189 -4.81 0.73 3.76
C ASP A 189 -5.76 1.95 3.89
N GLU A 190 -5.30 3.13 3.52
CA GLU A 190 -6.10 4.35 3.47
C GLU A 190 -7.24 4.23 2.44
N MET A 191 -6.93 3.73 1.24
CA MET A 191 -7.91 3.49 0.19
C MET A 191 -9.01 2.53 0.66
N LEU A 192 -8.63 1.40 1.27
CA LEU A 192 -9.60 0.44 1.81
C LEU A 192 -10.43 1.03 2.97
N THR A 193 -9.86 1.92 3.76
CA THR A 193 -10.57 2.62 4.84
C THR A 193 -11.63 3.56 4.27
N THR A 194 -11.26 4.34 3.26
CA THR A 194 -12.17 5.25 2.56
C THR A 194 -13.27 4.48 1.84
N LEU A 195 -12.92 3.43 1.11
CA LEU A 195 -13.87 2.55 0.44
C LEU A 195 -14.88 1.96 1.43
N GLN A 196 -14.41 1.45 2.57
CA GLN A 196 -15.29 0.89 3.60
C GLN A 196 -16.32 1.92 4.09
N SER A 197 -15.90 3.15 4.36
CA SER A 197 -16.79 4.21 4.83
C SER A 197 -17.87 4.56 3.81
N GLN A 198 -17.51 4.60 2.52
CA GLN A 198 -18.42 4.97 1.43
C GLN A 198 -19.39 3.83 1.06
N VAL A 199 -18.92 2.59 1.07
CA VAL A 199 -19.76 1.43 0.75
C VAL A 199 -20.81 1.14 1.85
N ILE A 200 -20.47 1.41 3.11
CA ILE A 200 -21.37 1.19 4.25
C ILE A 200 -22.41 2.32 4.39
N ALA A 201 -22.10 3.53 3.91
CA ALA A 201 -23.02 4.66 3.97
C ALA A 201 -24.37 4.29 3.32
N PRO A 202 -25.52 4.57 3.97
CA PRO A 202 -26.81 4.42 3.33
C PRO A 202 -26.92 5.38 2.15
N LYS A 203 -27.44 4.86 1.01
CA LYS A 203 -27.79 5.71 -0.14
C LYS A 203 -29.03 6.52 0.17
#